data_24f5a81debd66f29dc05fe72f2c5564e
#
_entry.id   24f5a81debd66f29dc05fe72f2c5564e
#
_cell.length_a   1.000
_cell.length_b   1.000
_cell.length_c   1.000
_cell.angle_alpha   90.00
_cell.angle_beta   90.00
_cell.angle_gamma   90.00
#
_symmetry.space_group_name_H-M   'P 1'
#
loop_
_entity.id
_entity.type
_entity.pdbx_description
1 polymer ?
#
loop_
_entity_poly.entity_id
_entity_poly.type
_entity_poly.pdbx_seq_one_letter_code
_entity_poly.pdbx_strand_id
1 'polypeptide(L)'
;RISCSRTAVELVRLLLGDDPAAVSPEKALRAIVLEYPKIDAIMLSAAQQRKSRAGYSFEHHIEAMLIDGRIPFQKQVIIEAKKRPDFILPSLVLYEDKTRTNREALVLSAKTTLRERWKQVHAEIRNCDLYLATVDENIAENAIMDMASQGIRLVVPESLKNSDTTEYKRQASVISFEKFFSTEIKEARWPLWEARGLIAAKS
;
A
#
# COMPACT_ATOMS: atom_id res chain seq x y z
N ARG A 1 -19.43 7.69 -1.29
CA ARG A 1 -20.74 8.26 -0.87
C ARG A 1 -21.69 7.21 -0.25
N ILE A 2 -21.87 6.02 -0.84
CA ILE A 2 -22.84 5.00 -0.37
C ILE A 2 -22.49 4.46 1.03
N SER A 3 -21.22 4.33 1.38
CA SER A 3 -20.79 3.79 2.68
C SER A 3 -20.99 4.78 3.84
N CYS A 4 -20.79 6.06 3.58
CA CYS A 4 -21.03 7.10 4.60
C CYS A 4 -22.53 7.20 4.90
N SER A 5 -23.40 7.01 3.89
CA SER A 5 -24.85 7.00 4.07
C SER A 5 -25.35 5.79 4.88
N ARG A 6 -24.78 4.59 4.66
CA ARG A 6 -25.16 3.40 5.43
C ARG A 6 -24.83 3.53 6.90
N THR A 7 -23.60 3.96 7.22
CA THR A 7 -23.18 4.20 8.62
C THR A 7 -24.03 5.28 9.27
N ALA A 8 -24.35 6.38 8.56
CA ALA A 8 -25.20 7.43 9.06
C ALA A 8 -26.62 6.93 9.34
N VAL A 9 -27.20 6.16 8.41
CA VAL A 9 -28.53 5.56 8.59
C VAL A 9 -28.54 4.59 9.78
N GLU A 10 -27.50 3.77 9.93
CA GLU A 10 -27.36 2.83 11.02
C GLU A 10 -27.27 3.54 12.39
N LEU A 11 -26.49 4.61 12.46
CA LEU A 11 -26.40 5.47 13.65
C LEU A 11 -27.74 6.16 13.97
N VAL A 12 -28.40 6.70 12.96
CA VAL A 12 -29.71 7.36 13.16
C VAL A 12 -30.74 6.36 13.69
N ARG A 13 -30.82 5.16 13.12
CA ARG A 13 -31.72 4.10 13.61
C ARG A 13 -31.42 3.67 15.03
N LEU A 14 -30.11 3.52 15.36
CA LEU A 14 -29.68 3.15 16.70
C LEU A 14 -30.09 4.20 17.75
N LEU A 15 -29.94 5.49 17.42
CA LEU A 15 -30.16 6.60 18.36
C LEU A 15 -31.60 7.06 18.44
N LEU A 16 -32.30 7.06 17.31
CA LEU A 16 -33.61 7.69 17.17
C LEU A 16 -34.74 6.69 16.88
N GLY A 17 -34.39 5.42 16.61
CA GLY A 17 -35.38 4.42 16.17
C GLY A 17 -35.85 4.66 14.74
N ASP A 18 -37.03 4.13 14.42
CA ASP A 18 -37.61 4.21 13.07
C ASP A 18 -38.37 5.52 12.79
N ASP A 19 -38.71 6.30 13.84
CA ASP A 19 -39.37 7.60 13.71
C ASP A 19 -38.55 8.71 14.40
N PRO A 20 -37.64 9.36 13.68
CA PRO A 20 -36.82 10.43 14.22
C PRO A 20 -37.59 11.68 14.67
N ALA A 21 -38.79 11.91 14.11
CA ALA A 21 -39.58 13.09 14.43
C ALA A 21 -40.22 13.04 15.84
N ALA A 22 -40.32 11.84 16.42
CA ALA A 22 -40.92 11.62 17.73
C ALA A 22 -39.93 11.68 18.90
N VAL A 23 -38.63 11.97 18.64
CA VAL A 23 -37.56 11.88 19.64
C VAL A 23 -37.23 13.25 20.23
N SER A 24 -37.43 13.40 21.54
CA SER A 24 -37.00 14.60 22.25
C SER A 24 -35.46 14.67 22.38
N PRO A 25 -34.88 15.89 22.50
CA PRO A 25 -33.42 16.03 22.69
C PRO A 25 -32.86 15.23 23.87
N GLU A 26 -33.62 15.16 24.97
CA GLU A 26 -33.25 14.40 26.17
C GLU A 26 -33.16 12.89 25.89
N LYS A 27 -34.15 12.35 25.16
CA LYS A 27 -34.13 10.93 24.73
C LYS A 27 -32.96 10.65 23.82
N ALA A 28 -32.64 11.56 22.88
CA ALA A 28 -31.48 11.41 21.98
C ALA A 28 -30.16 11.43 22.81
N LEU A 29 -29.98 12.36 23.73
CA LEU A 29 -28.77 12.41 24.56
C LEU A 29 -28.64 11.15 25.45
N ARG A 30 -29.74 10.70 26.05
CA ARG A 30 -29.74 9.47 26.82
C ARG A 30 -29.38 8.25 26.00
N ALA A 31 -29.89 8.16 24.77
CA ALA A 31 -29.57 7.09 23.83
C ALA A 31 -28.10 7.08 23.45
N ILE A 32 -27.48 8.27 23.21
CA ILE A 32 -26.04 8.40 22.95
C ILE A 32 -25.22 7.83 24.11
N VAL A 33 -25.56 8.15 25.34
CA VAL A 33 -24.82 7.67 26.51
C VAL A 33 -24.97 6.17 26.71
N LEU A 34 -26.21 5.67 26.62
CA LEU A 34 -26.50 4.24 26.83
C LEU A 34 -25.97 3.34 25.74
N GLU A 35 -26.02 3.80 24.47
CA GLU A 35 -25.61 3.03 23.28
C GLU A 35 -24.18 3.35 22.82
N TYR A 36 -23.42 4.11 23.64
CA TYR A 36 -22.06 4.53 23.28
C TYR A 36 -21.16 3.39 22.80
N PRO A 37 -21.13 2.21 23.44
CA PRO A 37 -20.31 1.09 22.97
C PRO A 37 -20.69 0.62 21.58
N LYS A 38 -21.98 0.64 21.21
CA LYS A 38 -22.45 0.27 19.87
C LYS A 38 -22.09 1.33 18.83
N ILE A 39 -22.20 2.60 19.21
CA ILE A 39 -21.80 3.74 18.36
C ILE A 39 -20.31 3.61 18.02
N ASP A 40 -19.48 3.40 19.03
CA ASP A 40 -18.04 3.23 18.87
C ASP A 40 -17.71 2.04 17.96
N ALA A 41 -18.35 0.91 18.13
CA ALA A 41 -18.20 -0.27 17.28
C ALA A 41 -18.57 0.01 15.80
N ILE A 42 -19.66 0.73 15.55
CA ILE A 42 -20.08 1.13 14.19
C ILE A 42 -19.05 2.07 13.57
N MET A 43 -18.58 3.07 14.32
CA MET A 43 -17.58 4.03 13.85
C MET A 43 -16.24 3.36 13.55
N LEU A 44 -15.81 2.45 14.43
CA LEU A 44 -14.58 1.68 14.24
C LEU A 44 -14.68 0.79 13.01
N SER A 45 -15.78 0.06 12.83
CA SER A 45 -16.03 -0.77 11.65
C SER A 45 -15.99 0.06 10.36
N ALA A 46 -16.65 1.22 10.34
CA ALA A 46 -16.64 2.13 9.21
C ALA A 46 -15.22 2.66 8.90
N ALA A 47 -14.43 2.96 9.93
CA ALA A 47 -13.04 3.38 9.78
C ALA A 47 -12.16 2.26 9.18
N GLN A 48 -12.32 1.02 9.66
CA GLN A 48 -11.60 -0.15 9.12
C GLN A 48 -11.97 -0.41 7.66
N GLN A 49 -13.25 -0.35 7.30
CA GLN A 49 -13.69 -0.48 5.92
C GLN A 49 -13.11 0.59 5.00
N ARG A 50 -13.01 1.85 5.46
CA ARG A 50 -12.36 2.92 4.69
C ARG A 50 -10.89 2.64 4.45
N LYS A 51 -10.15 2.17 5.49
CA LYS A 51 -8.74 1.80 5.36
C LYS A 51 -8.54 0.65 4.37
N SER A 52 -9.36 -0.40 4.45
CA SER A 52 -9.28 -1.53 3.53
C SER A 52 -9.52 -1.10 2.08
N ARG A 53 -10.55 -0.28 1.83
CA ARG A 53 -10.82 0.24 0.47
C ARG A 53 -9.69 1.11 -0.05
N ALA A 54 -9.12 1.98 0.78
CA ALA A 54 -7.97 2.80 0.39
C ALA A 54 -6.78 1.91 0.01
N GLY A 55 -6.50 0.84 0.77
CA GLY A 55 -5.48 -0.14 0.45
C GLY A 55 -5.71 -0.82 -0.90
N TYR A 56 -6.90 -1.38 -1.12
CA TYR A 56 -7.27 -1.99 -2.41
C TYR A 56 -7.18 -1.00 -3.58
N SER A 57 -7.68 0.23 -3.40
CA SER A 57 -7.59 1.25 -4.44
C SER A 57 -6.14 1.56 -4.79
N PHE A 58 -5.26 1.66 -3.82
CA PHE A 58 -3.84 1.93 -4.05
C PHE A 58 -3.14 0.77 -4.77
N GLU A 59 -3.38 -0.49 -4.34
CA GLU A 59 -2.87 -1.67 -5.05
C GLU A 59 -3.34 -1.72 -6.51
N HIS A 60 -4.62 -1.41 -6.78
CA HIS A 60 -5.16 -1.36 -8.13
C HIS A 60 -4.52 -0.27 -9.00
N HIS A 61 -4.20 0.89 -8.43
CA HIS A 61 -3.47 1.93 -9.17
C HIS A 61 -2.07 1.48 -9.56
N ILE A 62 -1.34 0.82 -8.65
CA ILE A 62 -0.02 0.26 -8.95
C ILE A 62 -0.14 -0.83 -10.04
N GLU A 63 -1.11 -1.72 -9.93
CA GLU A 63 -1.38 -2.75 -10.92
C GLU A 63 -1.65 -2.16 -12.30
N ALA A 64 -2.49 -1.12 -12.39
CA ALA A 64 -2.76 -0.42 -13.64
C ALA A 64 -1.49 0.20 -14.24
N MET A 65 -0.64 0.85 -13.43
CA MET A 65 0.63 1.40 -13.90
C MET A 65 1.59 0.30 -14.42
N LEU A 66 1.63 -0.87 -13.76
CA LEU A 66 2.45 -2.01 -14.24
C LEU A 66 1.93 -2.54 -15.58
N ILE A 67 0.61 -2.67 -15.73
CA ILE A 67 -0.05 -3.12 -16.98
C ILE A 67 0.21 -2.12 -18.11
N ASP A 68 -0.03 -0.83 -17.88
CA ASP A 68 0.19 0.24 -18.88
C ASP A 68 1.67 0.32 -19.31
N GLY A 69 2.58 0.12 -18.36
CA GLY A 69 4.01 0.03 -18.61
C GLY A 69 4.46 -1.26 -19.30
N ARG A 70 3.55 -2.22 -19.52
CA ARG A 70 3.83 -3.59 -20.02
C ARG A 70 4.90 -4.31 -19.20
N ILE A 71 4.92 -4.05 -17.89
CA ILE A 71 5.89 -4.64 -16.97
C ILE A 71 5.34 -5.98 -16.49
N PRO A 72 6.07 -7.08 -16.66
CA PRO A 72 5.62 -8.37 -16.15
C PRO A 72 5.65 -8.39 -14.64
N PHE A 73 4.60 -8.94 -14.03
CA PHE A 73 4.49 -9.10 -12.58
C PHE A 73 3.56 -10.26 -12.22
N GLN A 74 3.67 -10.71 -10.98
CA GLN A 74 2.70 -11.61 -10.35
C GLN A 74 2.22 -10.99 -9.03
N LYS A 75 0.91 -11.11 -8.78
CA LYS A 75 0.24 -10.48 -7.65
C LYS A 75 -0.15 -11.53 -6.62
N GLN A 76 0.08 -11.20 -5.33
CA GLN A 76 -0.39 -11.98 -4.18
C GLN A 76 -0.03 -13.49 -4.22
N VAL A 77 1.11 -13.83 -4.80
CA VAL A 77 1.61 -15.21 -4.80
C VAL A 77 2.11 -15.60 -3.41
N ILE A 78 1.90 -16.87 -3.06
CA ILE A 78 2.41 -17.40 -1.79
C ILE A 78 3.87 -17.80 -2.01
N ILE A 79 4.77 -17.20 -1.25
CA ILE A 79 6.18 -17.57 -1.18
C ILE A 79 6.47 -18.33 0.11
N GLU A 80 7.73 -18.71 0.35
CA GLU A 80 8.17 -19.41 1.57
C GLU A 80 7.59 -18.78 2.85
N ALA A 81 7.26 -19.61 3.83
CA ALA A 81 6.66 -19.24 5.12
C ALA A 81 5.25 -18.61 5.01
N LYS A 82 4.47 -18.94 3.97
CA LYS A 82 3.10 -18.45 3.72
C LYS A 82 2.99 -16.92 3.58
N LYS A 83 4.07 -16.26 3.18
CA LYS A 83 4.10 -14.83 2.95
C LYS A 83 3.49 -14.51 1.59
N ARG A 84 2.82 -13.36 1.50
CA ARG A 84 2.14 -12.90 0.28
C ARG A 84 2.56 -11.47 -0.02
N PRO A 85 3.68 -11.27 -0.73
CA PRO A 85 4.02 -9.94 -1.22
C PRO A 85 2.93 -9.43 -2.17
N ASP A 86 2.70 -8.14 -2.18
CA ASP A 86 1.66 -7.54 -3.02
C ASP A 86 2.00 -7.76 -4.51
N PHE A 87 3.26 -7.54 -4.92
CA PHE A 87 3.74 -7.76 -6.29
C PHE A 87 5.16 -8.33 -6.28
N ILE A 88 5.39 -9.31 -7.16
CA ILE A 88 6.72 -9.85 -7.51
C ILE A 88 6.99 -9.52 -8.98
N LEU A 89 8.15 -8.96 -9.28
CA LEU A 89 8.57 -8.64 -10.64
C LEU A 89 9.87 -9.35 -10.99
N PRO A 90 10.02 -9.88 -12.20
CA PRO A 90 9.00 -9.99 -13.25
C PRO A 90 8.09 -11.21 -13.04
N SER A 91 8.52 -12.25 -12.31
CA SER A 91 7.76 -13.49 -12.07
C SER A 91 8.24 -14.22 -10.83
N LEU A 92 7.39 -15.10 -10.27
CA LEU A 92 7.73 -15.99 -9.18
C LEU A 92 8.84 -16.96 -9.59
N VAL A 93 8.81 -17.46 -10.82
CA VAL A 93 9.83 -18.39 -11.35
C VAL A 93 11.23 -17.78 -11.26
N LEU A 94 11.39 -16.52 -11.70
CA LEU A 94 12.67 -15.84 -11.54
C LEU A 94 12.99 -15.52 -10.09
N TYR A 95 11.99 -15.15 -9.30
CA TYR A 95 12.20 -14.87 -7.86
C TYR A 95 12.79 -16.09 -7.14
N GLU A 96 12.33 -17.28 -7.44
CA GLU A 96 12.77 -18.55 -6.83
C GLU A 96 14.05 -19.12 -7.45
N ASP A 97 14.46 -18.63 -8.61
CA ASP A 97 15.68 -19.10 -9.31
C ASP A 97 16.94 -18.76 -8.48
N LYS A 98 17.63 -19.79 -8.03
CA LYS A 98 18.87 -19.67 -7.23
C LYS A 98 20.07 -19.17 -8.03
N THR A 99 19.99 -19.18 -9.37
CA THR A 99 21.07 -18.73 -10.27
C THR A 99 21.01 -17.25 -10.60
N ARG A 100 19.91 -16.57 -10.25
CA ARG A 100 19.75 -15.14 -10.47
C ARG A 100 20.59 -14.29 -9.53
N THR A 101 20.90 -13.10 -9.96
CA THR A 101 21.44 -12.06 -9.09
C THR A 101 20.31 -11.38 -8.30
N ASN A 102 20.65 -10.70 -7.19
CA ASN A 102 19.65 -9.97 -6.37
C ASN A 102 18.91 -8.89 -7.17
N ARG A 103 19.54 -8.32 -8.20
CA ARG A 103 18.96 -7.23 -9.00
C ARG A 103 17.95 -7.71 -10.05
N GLU A 104 17.90 -8.99 -10.38
CA GLU A 104 17.04 -9.49 -11.45
C GLU A 104 15.58 -9.63 -11.02
N ALA A 105 15.33 -9.87 -9.74
CA ALA A 105 13.98 -9.90 -9.21
C ALA A 105 13.80 -8.78 -8.16
N LEU A 106 12.58 -8.30 -8.01
CA LEU A 106 12.23 -7.38 -6.93
C LEU A 106 10.84 -7.70 -6.38
N VAL A 107 10.64 -7.26 -5.14
CA VAL A 107 9.32 -7.23 -4.51
C VAL A 107 8.89 -5.79 -4.35
N LEU A 108 7.65 -5.50 -4.72
CA LEU A 108 6.99 -4.23 -4.49
C LEU A 108 5.80 -4.45 -3.57
N SER A 109 5.89 -3.95 -2.34
CA SER A 109 4.78 -3.94 -1.39
C SER A 109 4.07 -2.59 -1.41
N ALA A 110 2.75 -2.60 -1.26
CA ALA A 110 1.92 -1.40 -1.28
C ALA A 110 1.25 -1.18 0.08
N LYS A 111 1.52 -0.05 0.72
CA LYS A 111 0.92 0.31 2.00
C LYS A 111 0.53 1.78 2.01
N THR A 112 -0.74 2.08 2.18
CA THR A 112 -1.23 3.47 2.26
C THR A 112 -0.72 4.22 3.49
N THR A 113 -0.42 3.50 4.57
CA THR A 113 0.20 4.05 5.78
C THR A 113 1.24 3.07 6.30
N LEU A 114 2.44 3.55 6.59
CA LEU A 114 3.55 2.68 6.98
C LEU A 114 3.65 2.46 8.47
N ARG A 115 3.64 3.51 9.28
CA ARG A 115 3.94 3.43 10.71
C ARG A 115 5.04 2.38 10.97
N GLU A 116 4.82 1.40 11.84
CA GLU A 116 5.79 0.32 12.11
C GLU A 116 5.62 -0.94 11.22
N ARG A 117 4.67 -0.94 10.26
CA ARG A 117 4.37 -2.12 9.43
C ARG A 117 5.51 -2.50 8.46
N TRP A 118 6.41 -1.59 8.16
CA TRP A 118 7.57 -1.86 7.32
C TRP A 118 8.51 -2.91 7.92
N LYS A 119 8.58 -3.01 9.27
CA LYS A 119 9.38 -4.03 9.96
C LYS A 119 8.92 -5.46 9.64
N GLN A 120 7.63 -5.64 9.39
CA GLN A 120 7.05 -6.93 8.98
C GLN A 120 7.43 -7.28 7.55
N VAL A 121 7.47 -6.30 6.66
CA VAL A 121 7.79 -6.50 5.22
C VAL A 121 9.24 -6.94 5.05
N HIS A 122 10.18 -6.36 5.81
CA HIS A 122 11.60 -6.72 5.74
C HIS A 122 11.87 -8.19 6.10
N ALA A 123 11.17 -8.73 7.11
CA ALA A 123 11.32 -10.14 7.51
C ALA A 123 10.85 -11.12 6.42
N GLU A 124 10.22 -10.62 5.36
CA GLU A 124 9.53 -11.43 4.36
C GLU A 124 10.37 -11.76 3.14
N ILE A 125 11.46 -11.05 2.89
CA ILE A 125 12.15 -11.09 1.60
C ILE A 125 13.63 -11.41 1.77
N ARG A 126 14.10 -12.38 1.00
CA ARG A 126 15.51 -12.77 0.93
C ARG A 126 16.02 -12.69 -0.49
N ASN A 127 17.24 -12.16 -0.66
CA ASN A 127 17.98 -12.17 -1.93
C ASN A 127 17.31 -11.44 -3.10
N CYS A 128 16.54 -10.38 -2.86
CA CYS A 128 16.07 -9.49 -3.93
C CYS A 128 15.90 -8.06 -3.41
N ASP A 129 15.77 -7.10 -4.32
CA ASP A 129 15.50 -5.72 -3.97
C ASP A 129 14.06 -5.57 -3.47
N LEU A 130 13.91 -4.82 -2.38
CA LEU A 130 12.61 -4.54 -1.76
C LEU A 130 12.24 -3.06 -1.94
N TYR A 131 11.09 -2.86 -2.59
CA TYR A 131 10.47 -1.56 -2.72
C TYR A 131 9.16 -1.51 -1.97
N LEU A 132 8.94 -0.42 -1.27
CA LEU A 132 7.74 -0.17 -0.49
C LEU A 132 7.03 1.07 -1.02
N ALA A 133 5.96 0.87 -1.78
CA ALA A 133 5.14 1.95 -2.31
C ALA A 133 4.20 2.49 -1.22
N THR A 134 4.11 3.81 -1.10
CA THR A 134 3.25 4.46 -0.11
C THR A 134 2.75 5.83 -0.55
N VAL A 135 1.62 6.21 0.01
CA VAL A 135 1.05 7.57 -0.04
C VAL A 135 1.03 8.22 1.34
N ASP A 136 1.76 7.65 2.31
CA ASP A 136 1.89 8.23 3.65
C ASP A 136 2.75 9.49 3.60
N GLU A 137 2.22 10.60 4.09
CA GLU A 137 2.92 11.90 4.10
C GLU A 137 3.70 12.12 5.42
N ASN A 138 3.47 11.25 6.41
CA ASN A 138 3.92 11.46 7.78
C ASN A 138 4.96 10.43 8.23
N ILE A 139 5.95 10.13 7.38
CA ILE A 139 7.03 9.23 7.74
C ILE A 139 8.21 10.06 8.24
N ALA A 140 8.60 9.84 9.48
CA ALA A 140 9.72 10.53 10.09
C ALA A 140 11.06 10.14 9.42
N GLU A 141 12.01 11.07 9.36
CA GLU A 141 13.31 10.88 8.75
C GLU A 141 14.06 9.67 9.29
N ASN A 142 14.07 9.48 10.61
CA ASN A 142 14.71 8.31 11.23
C ASN A 142 14.12 6.98 10.74
N ALA A 143 12.81 6.90 10.53
CA ALA A 143 12.17 5.70 9.99
C ALA A 143 12.59 5.44 8.53
N ILE A 144 12.78 6.50 7.74
CA ILE A 144 13.29 6.39 6.36
C ILE A 144 14.73 5.86 6.37
N MET A 145 15.57 6.40 7.25
CA MET A 145 16.95 5.94 7.42
C MET A 145 17.03 4.50 7.88
N ASP A 146 16.20 4.09 8.83
CA ASP A 146 16.11 2.71 9.30
C ASP A 146 15.71 1.76 8.17
N MET A 147 14.69 2.11 7.37
CA MET A 147 14.30 1.34 6.20
C MET A 147 15.44 1.23 5.18
N ALA A 148 16.12 2.33 4.89
CA ALA A 148 17.25 2.37 3.98
C ALA A 148 18.41 1.48 4.45
N SER A 149 18.72 1.48 5.76
CA SER A 149 19.77 0.62 6.36
C SER A 149 19.46 -0.88 6.20
N GLN A 150 18.17 -1.24 6.06
CA GLN A 150 17.72 -2.60 5.83
C GLN A 150 17.51 -2.91 4.34
N GLY A 151 17.94 -2.04 3.43
CA GLY A 151 17.82 -2.24 1.99
C GLY A 151 16.42 -2.00 1.43
N ILE A 152 15.53 -1.39 2.19
CA ILE A 152 14.18 -1.02 1.73
C ILE A 152 14.23 0.35 1.07
N ARG A 153 13.72 0.45 -0.15
CA ARG A 153 13.57 1.71 -0.88
C ARG A 153 12.11 2.11 -0.95
N LEU A 154 11.80 3.37 -0.60
CA LEU A 154 10.45 3.89 -0.69
C LEU A 154 10.15 4.36 -2.10
N VAL A 155 8.91 4.07 -2.56
CA VAL A 155 8.36 4.59 -3.81
C VAL A 155 7.13 5.42 -3.47
N VAL A 156 7.15 6.70 -3.82
CA VAL A 156 6.10 7.65 -3.48
C VAL A 156 5.62 8.41 -4.72
N PRO A 157 4.42 9.00 -4.72
CA PRO A 157 3.99 9.92 -5.77
C PRO A 157 4.97 11.09 -5.93
N GLU A 158 5.11 11.60 -7.15
CA GLU A 158 5.98 12.73 -7.50
C GLU A 158 5.69 13.97 -6.65
N SER A 159 4.41 14.22 -6.40
CA SER A 159 3.95 15.33 -5.54
C SER A 159 4.50 15.22 -4.12
N LEU A 160 4.55 14.01 -3.56
CA LEU A 160 5.11 13.78 -2.23
C LEU A 160 6.63 13.81 -2.23
N LYS A 161 7.29 13.22 -3.26
CA LYS A 161 8.75 13.23 -3.37
C LYS A 161 9.31 14.66 -3.43
N ASN A 162 8.62 15.55 -4.12
CA ASN A 162 9.05 16.93 -4.34
C ASN A 162 8.48 17.93 -3.31
N SER A 163 7.63 17.47 -2.39
CA SER A 163 7.02 18.31 -1.38
C SER A 163 8.04 18.80 -0.33
N ASP A 164 7.90 20.05 0.08
CA ASP A 164 8.66 20.62 1.20
C ASP A 164 8.04 20.30 2.57
N THR A 165 6.84 19.70 2.58
CA THR A 165 6.15 19.28 3.81
C THR A 165 6.47 17.85 4.25
N THR A 166 7.20 17.09 3.42
CA THR A 166 7.62 15.72 3.70
C THR A 166 9.14 15.61 3.84
N GLU A 167 9.61 14.60 4.54
CA GLU A 167 11.06 14.31 4.66
C GLU A 167 11.65 13.63 3.41
N TYR A 168 10.86 13.46 2.34
CA TYR A 168 11.25 12.62 1.19
C TYR A 168 12.23 13.27 0.23
N LYS A 169 12.14 14.59 0.07
CA LYS A 169 12.90 15.34 -0.95
C LYS A 169 14.41 15.10 -0.88
N ARG A 170 14.96 15.07 0.32
CA ARG A 170 16.40 14.95 0.57
C ARG A 170 16.90 13.50 0.70
N GLN A 171 15.99 12.52 0.74
CA GLN A 171 16.36 11.13 0.98
C GLN A 171 16.59 10.38 -0.33
N ALA A 172 17.82 9.88 -0.54
CA ALA A 172 18.19 9.12 -1.74
C ALA A 172 17.46 7.76 -1.84
N SER A 173 17.09 7.17 -0.69
CA SER A 173 16.33 5.91 -0.60
C SER A 173 14.85 6.06 -0.91
N VAL A 174 14.35 7.29 -1.06
CA VAL A 174 12.99 7.59 -1.47
C VAL A 174 12.99 8.05 -2.92
N ILE A 175 12.30 7.34 -3.78
CA ILE A 175 12.18 7.65 -5.21
C ILE A 175 10.72 7.89 -5.60
N SER A 176 10.49 8.61 -6.69
CA SER A 176 9.15 8.76 -7.26
C SER A 176 8.74 7.52 -8.05
N PHE A 177 7.44 7.36 -8.34
CA PHE A 177 6.96 6.33 -9.26
C PHE A 177 7.60 6.46 -10.64
N GLU A 178 7.73 7.69 -11.17
CA GLU A 178 8.40 7.92 -12.45
C GLU A 178 9.81 7.34 -12.44
N LYS A 179 10.62 7.65 -11.42
CA LYS A 179 11.99 7.14 -11.29
C LYS A 179 12.01 5.63 -11.08
N PHE A 180 11.06 5.08 -10.33
CA PHE A 180 10.93 3.64 -10.16
C PHE A 180 10.71 2.95 -11.53
N PHE A 181 9.78 3.43 -12.34
CA PHE A 181 9.48 2.82 -13.62
C PHE A 181 10.58 3.07 -14.67
N SER A 182 11.12 4.29 -14.76
CA SER A 182 12.13 4.63 -15.75
C SER A 182 13.49 4.01 -15.42
N THR A 183 14.00 4.28 -14.24
CA THR A 183 15.38 3.90 -13.87
C THR A 183 15.45 2.49 -13.31
N GLU A 184 14.63 2.15 -12.31
CA GLU A 184 14.75 0.88 -11.62
C GLU A 184 14.22 -0.29 -12.45
N ILE A 185 13.18 -0.06 -13.24
CA ILE A 185 12.60 -1.10 -14.10
C ILE A 185 13.22 -1.04 -15.50
N LYS A 186 12.99 0.05 -16.26
CA LYS A 186 13.33 0.08 -17.68
C LYS A 186 14.83 0.14 -17.97
N GLU A 187 15.60 0.90 -17.19
CA GLU A 187 17.06 1.00 -17.41
C GLU A 187 17.82 -0.15 -16.73
N ALA A 188 17.50 -0.44 -15.46
CA ALA A 188 18.32 -1.36 -14.67
C ALA A 188 17.92 -2.84 -14.85
N ARG A 189 16.63 -3.16 -14.99
CA ARG A 189 16.13 -4.54 -14.97
C ARG A 189 15.65 -5.08 -16.32
N TRP A 190 15.06 -4.22 -17.13
CA TRP A 190 14.53 -4.62 -18.42
C TRP A 190 15.56 -5.35 -19.28
N PRO A 191 16.81 -4.86 -19.45
CA PRO A 191 17.85 -5.57 -20.20
C PRO A 191 18.19 -6.96 -19.61
N LEU A 192 18.12 -7.10 -18.29
CA LEU A 192 18.36 -8.39 -17.63
C LEU A 192 17.24 -9.39 -17.92
N TRP A 193 15.99 -8.91 -17.94
CA TRP A 193 14.84 -9.73 -18.28
C TRP A 193 14.77 -10.12 -19.75
N GLU A 194 15.20 -9.23 -20.65
CA GLU A 194 15.39 -9.53 -22.08
C GLU A 194 16.47 -10.61 -22.27
N ALA A 195 17.61 -10.49 -21.62
CA ALA A 195 18.70 -11.46 -21.69
C ALA A 195 18.29 -12.88 -21.22
N ARG A 196 17.31 -12.95 -20.31
CA ARG A 196 16.73 -14.22 -19.85
C ARG A 196 15.53 -14.70 -20.70
N GLY A 197 15.13 -13.96 -21.72
CA GLY A 197 13.99 -14.30 -22.56
C GLY A 197 12.62 -14.18 -21.87
N LEU A 198 12.54 -13.43 -20.78
CA LEU A 198 11.29 -13.24 -20.00
C LEU A 198 10.36 -12.20 -20.63
N ILE A 199 10.91 -11.33 -21.43
CA ILE A 199 10.21 -10.29 -22.20
C ILE A 199 10.77 -10.26 -23.62
N ALA A 200 9.92 -9.87 -24.59
CA ALA A 200 10.37 -9.72 -25.97
C ALA A 200 11.36 -8.54 -26.08
N ALA A 201 12.43 -8.75 -26.85
CA ALA A 201 13.33 -7.66 -27.19
C ALA A 201 12.55 -6.53 -27.90
N LYS A 202 12.89 -5.28 -27.60
CA LYS A 202 12.33 -4.15 -28.35
C LYS A 202 12.79 -4.24 -29.80
N SER A 203 11.86 -4.51 -30.71
CA SER A 203 12.07 -4.32 -32.15
C SER A 203 12.19 -2.84 -32.50
#